data_a0715d3078f85eaaea56587786c5462a
#
_entry.id   a0715d3078f85eaaea56587786c5462a
#
_cell.length_a   1.000
_cell.length_b   1.000
_cell.length_c   1.000
_cell.angle_alpha   90.00
_cell.angle_beta   90.00
_cell.angle_gamma   90.00
#
_symmetry.space_group_name_H-M   'P 1'
#
loop_
_entity.id
_entity.type
_entity.pdbx_description
1 polymer ?
#
loop_
_entity_poly.entity_id
_entity_poly.type
_entity_poly.pdbx_seq_one_letter_code
_entity_poly.pdbx_strand_id
1 'polypeptide(L)'
;DKNLKLPVNLKLFDEKEKTIVFNNIKQAEATNLLYYKLDANRNILTEITAALYNMQVQSVIVEGGPRVLQSFIGEGLWDEARVVTNTSMVLGKGLASPKINNEILIKEEKFANDIISYFMNGTYKQGYK
;
A
#
# COMPACT_ATOMS: atom_id res chain seq x y z
N ASP A 1 9.09 -3.01 -7.16
CA ASP A 1 10.53 -3.37 -7.23
C ASP A 1 11.28 -2.32 -8.05
N LYS A 2 11.58 -1.19 -7.40
CA LYS A 2 12.14 0.01 -8.04
C LYS A 2 13.37 -0.27 -8.94
N ASN A 3 14.22 -1.18 -8.52
CA ASN A 3 15.51 -1.46 -9.18
C ASN A 3 15.59 -2.89 -9.79
N LEU A 4 14.47 -3.57 -9.91
CA LEU A 4 14.36 -4.93 -10.44
C LEU A 4 15.36 -5.91 -9.79
N LYS A 5 15.43 -5.89 -8.46
CA LYS A 5 16.35 -6.73 -7.67
C LYS A 5 15.73 -8.04 -7.21
N LEU A 6 14.42 -8.18 -7.31
CA LEU A 6 13.74 -9.42 -6.93
C LEU A 6 14.10 -10.53 -7.91
N PRO A 7 14.35 -11.76 -7.41
CA PRO A 7 14.58 -12.91 -8.26
C PRO A 7 13.41 -13.18 -9.21
N VAL A 8 13.69 -13.43 -10.47
CA VAL A 8 12.68 -13.64 -11.52
C VAL A 8 11.87 -14.94 -11.38
N ASN A 9 12.33 -15.86 -10.54
CA ASN A 9 11.64 -17.13 -10.26
C ASN A 9 10.61 -17.05 -9.13
N LEU A 10 10.34 -15.87 -8.62
CA LEU A 10 9.26 -15.67 -7.63
C LEU A 10 7.89 -15.86 -8.29
N LYS A 11 6.95 -16.42 -7.54
CA LYS A 11 5.57 -16.66 -7.99
C LYS A 11 4.88 -15.42 -8.54
N LEU A 12 5.24 -14.23 -8.05
CA LEU A 12 4.67 -12.97 -8.53
C LEU A 12 5.02 -12.66 -10.00
N PHE A 13 6.00 -13.37 -10.60
CA PHE A 13 6.40 -13.23 -12.00
C PHE A 13 5.97 -14.41 -12.87
N ASP A 14 5.18 -15.37 -12.37
CA ASP A 14 4.77 -16.58 -13.08
C ASP A 14 3.63 -16.37 -14.09
N GLU A 15 3.17 -15.13 -14.25
CA GLU A 15 2.13 -14.67 -15.18
C GLU A 15 0.75 -15.35 -15.00
N LYS A 16 0.51 -16.03 -13.86
CA LYS A 16 -0.81 -16.62 -13.58
C LYS A 16 -1.83 -15.55 -13.21
N GLU A 17 -1.39 -14.52 -12.48
CA GLU A 17 -2.20 -13.40 -12.08
C GLU A 17 -1.62 -12.10 -12.64
N LYS A 18 -2.52 -11.13 -12.92
CA LYS A 18 -2.10 -9.84 -13.46
C LYS A 18 -1.22 -9.11 -12.43
N THR A 19 0.03 -8.91 -12.78
CA THR A 19 1.04 -8.27 -11.94
C THR A 19 1.57 -7.00 -12.60
N ILE A 20 1.64 -5.90 -11.84
CA ILE A 20 2.26 -4.65 -12.27
C ILE A 20 3.51 -4.41 -11.44
N VAL A 21 4.65 -4.29 -12.08
CA VAL A 21 5.94 -4.02 -11.43
C VAL A 21 6.37 -2.60 -11.70
N PHE A 22 6.08 -1.68 -10.78
CA PHE A 22 6.59 -0.32 -10.86
C PHE A 22 8.10 -0.28 -10.64
N ASN A 23 8.83 0.29 -11.59
CA ASN A 23 10.28 0.30 -11.58
C ASN A 23 10.87 1.53 -12.31
N ASN A 24 12.18 1.79 -12.13
CA ASN A 24 12.86 2.91 -12.79
C ASN A 24 13.64 2.50 -14.05
N ILE A 25 13.62 1.22 -14.42
CA ILE A 25 14.58 0.66 -15.39
C ILE A 25 13.94 0.45 -16.75
N LYS A 26 12.82 -0.29 -16.80
CA LYS A 26 12.24 -0.71 -18.08
C LYS A 26 10.73 -0.54 -18.13
N GLN A 27 10.24 -0.33 -19.35
CA GLN A 27 8.85 -0.49 -19.74
C GLN A 27 8.75 -1.77 -20.59
N ALA A 28 7.93 -2.74 -20.16
CA ALA A 28 7.72 -3.98 -20.91
C ALA A 28 6.38 -4.59 -20.49
N GLU A 29 5.77 -5.31 -21.41
CA GLU A 29 4.48 -5.98 -21.19
C GLU A 29 4.54 -7.42 -21.70
N ALA A 30 4.03 -8.35 -20.93
CA ALA A 30 3.75 -9.74 -21.27
C ALA A 30 2.29 -10.03 -20.97
N THR A 31 1.83 -11.28 -21.07
CA THR A 31 0.41 -11.63 -20.97
C THR A 31 -0.25 -11.12 -19.68
N ASN A 32 0.36 -11.38 -18.53
CA ASN A 32 -0.14 -10.95 -17.22
C ASN A 32 0.92 -10.20 -16.40
N LEU A 33 2.02 -9.76 -17.00
CA LEU A 33 3.10 -9.07 -16.30
C LEU A 33 3.45 -7.77 -17.02
N LEU A 34 3.16 -6.65 -16.35
CA LEU A 34 3.48 -5.31 -16.83
C LEU A 34 4.63 -4.73 -16.00
N TYR A 35 5.73 -4.41 -16.63
CA TYR A 35 6.77 -3.55 -16.06
C TYR A 35 6.46 -2.10 -16.42
N TYR A 36 6.02 -1.33 -15.43
CA TYR A 36 5.71 0.09 -15.63
C TYR A 36 6.89 0.93 -15.18
N LYS A 37 7.49 1.66 -16.14
CA LYS A 37 8.63 2.52 -15.85
C LYS A 37 8.17 3.86 -15.29
N LEU A 38 8.62 4.17 -14.07
CA LEU A 38 8.39 5.44 -13.41
C LEU A 38 9.35 6.52 -13.91
N ASP A 39 8.89 7.77 -13.96
CA ASP A 39 9.73 8.93 -14.20
C ASP A 39 10.50 9.31 -12.93
N ALA A 40 11.82 9.27 -12.99
CA ALA A 40 12.68 9.57 -11.84
C ALA A 40 12.56 11.01 -11.32
N ASN A 41 12.01 11.93 -12.13
CA ASN A 41 11.85 13.34 -11.79
C ASN A 41 10.52 13.66 -11.08
N ARG A 42 9.65 12.68 -10.93
CA ARG A 42 8.33 12.84 -10.32
C ARG A 42 8.24 12.15 -8.96
N ASN A 43 7.25 12.57 -8.18
CA ASN A 43 6.91 11.87 -6.95
C ASN A 43 6.40 10.47 -7.27
N ILE A 44 7.03 9.45 -6.69
CA ILE A 44 6.75 8.04 -6.96
C ILE A 44 5.30 7.65 -6.66
N LEU A 45 4.76 8.12 -5.54
CA LEU A 45 3.39 7.76 -5.14
C LEU A 45 2.36 8.41 -6.07
N THR A 46 2.57 9.67 -6.42
CA THR A 46 1.71 10.38 -7.38
C THR A 46 1.72 9.68 -8.74
N GLU A 47 2.87 9.22 -9.22
CA GLU A 47 2.95 8.48 -10.47
C GLU A 47 2.27 7.11 -10.39
N ILE A 48 2.50 6.37 -9.30
CA ILE A 48 1.85 5.05 -9.11
C ILE A 48 0.33 5.21 -9.09
N THR A 49 -0.19 6.15 -8.31
CA THR A 49 -1.64 6.37 -8.21
C THR A 49 -2.24 6.86 -9.53
N ALA A 50 -1.55 7.75 -10.25
CA ALA A 50 -1.98 8.19 -11.58
C ALA A 50 -1.98 7.05 -12.61
N ALA A 51 -0.94 6.19 -12.60
CA ALA A 51 -0.88 5.04 -13.48
C ALA A 51 -2.00 4.04 -13.20
N LEU A 52 -2.28 3.73 -11.93
CA LEU A 52 -3.37 2.86 -11.53
C LEU A 52 -4.72 3.44 -11.92
N TYR A 53 -4.93 4.74 -11.74
CA TYR A 53 -6.14 5.44 -12.18
C TYR A 53 -6.35 5.32 -13.70
N ASN A 54 -5.31 5.56 -14.50
CA ASN A 54 -5.36 5.43 -15.96
C ASN A 54 -5.63 3.98 -16.40
N MET A 55 -5.25 2.99 -15.59
CA MET A 55 -5.58 1.57 -15.79
C MET A 55 -6.97 1.20 -15.28
N GLN A 56 -7.77 2.19 -14.83
CA GLN A 56 -9.11 2.01 -14.27
C GLN A 56 -9.18 1.13 -13.02
N VAL A 57 -8.10 1.10 -12.23
CA VAL A 57 -8.09 0.46 -10.92
C VAL A 57 -8.86 1.34 -9.94
N GLN A 58 -9.95 0.83 -9.40
CA GLN A 58 -10.86 1.60 -8.55
C GLN A 58 -10.43 1.66 -7.08
N SER A 59 -9.75 0.63 -6.59
CA SER A 59 -9.29 0.55 -5.22
C SER A 59 -7.95 -0.18 -5.12
N VAL A 60 -7.17 0.17 -4.12
CA VAL A 60 -5.86 -0.43 -3.85
C VAL A 60 -5.73 -0.71 -2.36
N ILE A 61 -5.37 -1.94 -2.02
CA ILE A 61 -4.94 -2.25 -0.67
C ILE A 61 -3.43 -2.11 -0.62
N VAL A 62 -2.95 -1.19 0.21
CA VAL A 62 -1.52 -0.99 0.42
C VAL A 62 -1.07 -1.86 1.59
N GLU A 63 -0.39 -2.94 1.26
CA GLU A 63 0.25 -3.82 2.22
C GLU A 63 1.75 -3.77 1.99
N GLY A 64 2.53 -3.68 3.04
CA GLY A 64 3.97 -3.63 2.84
C GLY A 64 4.74 -3.30 4.11
N GLY A 65 6.03 -3.06 3.94
CA GLY A 65 6.85 -2.62 5.06
C GLY A 65 6.47 -1.23 5.55
N PRO A 66 6.85 -0.88 6.80
CA PRO A 66 6.43 0.38 7.45
C PRO A 66 6.79 1.63 6.64
N ARG A 67 7.84 1.58 5.83
CA ARG A 67 8.23 2.73 4.98
C ARG A 67 7.22 3.03 3.87
N VAL A 68 6.71 2.01 3.21
CA VAL A 68 5.70 2.18 2.13
C VAL A 68 4.42 2.71 2.73
N LEU A 69 3.92 2.07 3.79
CA LEU A 69 2.71 2.51 4.49
C LEU A 69 2.85 3.95 4.99
N GLN A 70 3.98 4.29 5.65
CA GLN A 70 4.22 5.64 6.16
C GLN A 70 4.27 6.68 5.04
N SER A 71 4.75 6.32 3.83
CA SER A 71 4.77 7.24 2.69
C SER A 71 3.35 7.57 2.21
N PHE A 72 2.47 6.57 2.07
CA PHE A 72 1.05 6.81 1.72
C PHE A 72 0.33 7.63 2.79
N ILE A 73 0.55 7.32 4.07
CA ILE A 73 -0.03 8.07 5.19
C ILE A 73 0.48 9.52 5.19
N GLY A 74 1.79 9.72 5.02
CA GLY A 74 2.41 11.04 5.05
C GLY A 74 1.95 11.97 3.93
N GLU A 75 1.61 11.41 2.77
CA GLU A 75 1.05 12.16 1.64
C GLU A 75 -0.49 12.25 1.66
N GLY A 76 -1.14 11.69 2.68
CA GLY A 76 -2.61 11.69 2.78
C GLY A 76 -3.30 10.83 1.72
N LEU A 77 -2.57 9.92 1.07
CA LEU A 77 -3.06 9.04 0.01
C LEU A 77 -3.66 7.75 0.61
N TRP A 78 -4.63 7.90 1.48
CA TRP A 78 -5.35 6.77 2.07
C TRP A 78 -6.77 7.19 2.45
N ASP A 79 -7.73 6.31 2.29
CA ASP A 79 -9.14 6.53 2.62
C ASP A 79 -9.51 5.81 3.92
N GLU A 80 -9.14 4.53 4.00
CA GLU A 80 -9.43 3.66 5.14
C GLU A 80 -8.15 2.96 5.60
N ALA A 81 -8.06 2.68 6.91
CA ALA A 81 -7.00 1.86 7.48
C ALA A 81 -7.55 0.82 8.44
N ARG A 82 -6.95 -0.37 8.42
CA ARG A 82 -7.20 -1.42 9.40
C ARG A 82 -5.91 -1.71 10.14
N VAL A 83 -5.94 -1.57 11.46
CA VAL A 83 -4.79 -1.82 12.32
C VAL A 83 -5.09 -3.01 13.21
N VAL A 84 -4.26 -4.03 13.11
CA VAL A 84 -4.34 -5.22 13.96
C VAL A 84 -3.30 -5.11 15.05
N THR A 85 -3.74 -5.10 16.30
CA THR A 85 -2.88 -5.01 17.48
C THR A 85 -3.06 -6.25 18.35
N ASN A 86 -2.00 -7.02 18.54
CA ASN A 86 -2.02 -8.12 19.49
C ASN A 86 -1.74 -7.61 20.91
N THR A 87 -2.61 -7.91 21.87
CA THR A 87 -2.54 -7.38 23.23
C THR A 87 -1.63 -8.19 24.15
N SER A 88 -1.22 -9.38 23.75
CA SER A 88 -0.41 -10.28 24.56
C SER A 88 1.01 -10.49 24.03
N MET A 89 1.26 -10.16 22.75
CA MET A 89 2.57 -10.35 22.11
C MET A 89 3.29 -9.01 21.95
N VAL A 90 4.48 -8.93 22.53
CA VAL A 90 5.37 -7.77 22.36
C VAL A 90 6.67 -8.23 21.71
N LEU A 91 6.98 -7.64 20.56
CA LEU A 91 8.27 -7.86 19.90
C LEU A 91 9.29 -6.90 20.51
N GLY A 92 10.27 -7.43 21.24
CA GLY A 92 11.28 -6.63 21.95
C GLY A 92 12.25 -5.86 21.02
N LYS A 93 12.38 -6.27 19.74
CA LYS A 93 13.19 -5.62 18.71
C LYS A 93 12.45 -5.69 17.38
N GLY A 94 12.43 -4.58 16.64
CA GLY A 94 11.77 -4.51 15.33
C GLY A 94 11.64 -3.09 14.84
N LEU A 95 11.06 -2.93 13.66
CA LEU A 95 10.67 -1.62 13.15
C LEU A 95 9.38 -1.18 13.81
N ALA A 96 9.31 0.10 14.19
CA ALA A 96 8.07 0.68 14.67
C ALA A 96 6.96 0.60 13.60
N SER A 97 5.73 0.39 14.05
CA SER A 97 4.56 0.48 13.16
C SER A 97 4.43 1.89 12.57
N PRO A 98 3.85 2.03 11.37
CA PRO A 98 3.50 3.33 10.83
C PRO A 98 2.58 4.09 11.79
N LYS A 99 2.72 5.41 11.81
CA LYS A 99 1.82 6.30 12.58
C LYS A 99 0.78 6.86 11.62
N ILE A 100 -0.47 6.53 11.86
CA ILE A 100 -1.59 7.14 11.15
C ILE A 100 -1.73 8.57 11.66
N ASN A 101 -2.10 9.48 10.79
CA ASN A 101 -2.44 10.85 11.10
C ASN A 101 -3.81 11.17 10.52
N ASN A 102 -4.52 12.11 11.16
CA ASN A 102 -5.84 12.56 10.73
C ASN A 102 -6.90 11.44 10.67
N GLU A 103 -6.72 10.44 11.53
CA GLU A 103 -7.60 9.27 11.60
C GLU A 103 -8.86 9.54 12.42
N ILE A 104 -9.96 8.96 11.98
CA ILE A 104 -11.21 8.87 12.74
C ILE A 104 -11.49 7.40 12.98
N LEU A 105 -11.54 6.99 14.25
CA LEU A 105 -11.92 5.62 14.61
C LEU A 105 -13.40 5.40 14.29
N ILE A 106 -13.69 4.37 13.50
CA ILE A 106 -15.04 4.00 13.09
C ILE A 106 -15.59 2.89 13.99
N LYS A 107 -14.79 1.85 14.20
CA LYS A 107 -15.13 0.71 15.05
C LYS A 107 -13.90 -0.05 15.49
N GLU A 108 -14.09 -0.88 16.51
CA GLU A 108 -13.11 -1.88 16.94
C GLU A 108 -13.77 -3.25 17.03
N GLU A 109 -13.06 -4.27 16.66
CA GLU A 109 -13.46 -5.66 16.80
C GLU A 109 -12.37 -6.42 17.56
N LYS A 110 -12.79 -7.26 18.48
CA LYS A 110 -11.87 -8.10 19.26
C LYS A 110 -11.98 -9.53 18.79
N PHE A 111 -10.85 -10.12 18.42
CA PHE A 111 -10.75 -11.52 18.04
C PHE A 111 -9.60 -12.17 18.80
N ALA A 112 -9.94 -13.02 19.78
CA ALA A 112 -8.98 -13.61 20.72
C ALA A 112 -8.10 -12.53 21.41
N ASN A 113 -6.81 -12.51 21.15
CA ASN A 113 -5.87 -11.54 21.69
C ASN A 113 -5.61 -10.37 20.75
N ASP A 114 -6.31 -10.30 19.62
CA ASP A 114 -6.17 -9.23 18.64
C ASP A 114 -7.30 -8.22 18.76
N ILE A 115 -6.97 -6.96 18.61
CA ILE A 115 -7.90 -5.85 18.40
C ILE A 115 -7.71 -5.38 16.97
N ILE A 116 -8.81 -5.33 16.20
CA ILE A 116 -8.84 -4.78 14.84
C ILE A 116 -9.53 -3.44 14.91
N SER A 117 -8.76 -2.37 14.76
CA SER A 117 -9.27 -0.99 14.73
C SER A 117 -9.44 -0.54 13.29
N TYR A 118 -10.62 0.00 12.94
CA TYR A 118 -10.98 0.50 11.62
C TYR A 118 -11.00 2.02 11.65
N PHE A 119 -10.23 2.63 10.79
CA PHE A 119 -10.12 4.08 10.69
C PHE A 119 -10.54 4.57 9.32
N MET A 120 -11.05 5.79 9.28
CA MET A 120 -11.26 6.58 8.07
C MET A 120 -10.38 7.82 8.11
N ASN A 121 -9.92 8.29 6.96
CA ASN A 121 -9.18 9.54 6.87
C ASN A 121 -10.12 10.74 7.09
N GLY A 122 -9.82 11.54 8.10
CA GLY A 122 -10.63 12.71 8.48
C GLY A 122 -10.72 13.80 7.41
N THR A 123 -9.80 13.83 6.44
CA THR A 123 -9.82 14.79 5.34
C THR A 123 -11.09 14.64 4.48
N TYR A 124 -11.61 13.41 4.32
CA TYR A 124 -12.74 13.11 3.45
C TYR A 124 -14.11 13.22 4.13
N LYS A 125 -14.15 13.52 5.42
CA LYS A 125 -15.43 13.62 6.17
C LYS A 125 -16.37 14.73 5.68
N GLN A 126 -15.89 15.68 4.87
CA GLN A 126 -16.70 16.80 4.36
C GLN A 126 -17.47 16.48 3.06
N GLY A 127 -17.29 15.32 2.45
CA GLY A 127 -17.86 14.97 1.13
C GLY A 127 -18.99 13.94 1.14
N TYR A 128 -19.17 13.19 2.21
CA TYR A 128 -20.25 12.18 2.32
C TYR A 128 -21.37 12.72 3.23
N LYS A 129 -22.29 13.46 2.63
CA LYS A 129 -23.64 13.72 3.17
C LYS A 129 -24.64 12.95 2.32
#